data_baf0b9d40d1b1c67163d3062bc780630
#
_entry.id   baf0b9d40d1b1c67163d3062bc780630
#
_cell.length_a   1.000
_cell.length_b   1.000
_cell.length_c   1.000
_cell.angle_alpha   90.00
_cell.angle_beta   90.00
_cell.angle_gamma   90.00
#
_symmetry.space_group_name_H-M   'P 1'
#
loop_
_entity.id
_entity.type
_entity.pdbx_description
1 polymer ?
#
loop_
_entity_poly.entity_id
_entity_poly.type
_entity_poly.pdbx_seq_one_letter_code
_entity_poly.pdbx_strand_id
1 'polypeptide(L)'
;FYAQASGAFKITIPFIADGDVDFDEDAPPIYIASLPDIFKKEEVTLDLDNPVIVANVYSTVPRGQMALDFKISSYKNDKELSSCHVPGLTIRDQYSCFYAAAREEFLPAKILNPQYGTPNYLPLETGEKYSDLIKVIPDKLQTYVTRLSSSGFGMPVMQPSEIIVD
;
A
#
# COMPACT_ATOMS: atom_id res chain seq x y z
N PHE A 1 6.00 -5.83 22.47
CA PHE A 1 5.11 -4.77 22.01
C PHE A 1 4.57 -5.12 20.62
N TYR A 2 3.25 -5.03 20.49
CA TYR A 2 2.55 -5.30 19.23
C TYR A 2 1.64 -4.12 18.90
N ALA A 3 1.76 -3.57 17.71
CA ALA A 3 0.89 -2.51 17.21
C ALA A 3 0.35 -2.88 15.84
N GLN A 4 -0.90 -2.55 15.59
CA GLN A 4 -1.57 -2.78 14.33
C GLN A 4 -2.38 -1.55 13.95
N ALA A 5 -2.33 -1.19 12.68
CA ALA A 5 -3.21 -0.20 12.08
C ALA A 5 -3.80 -0.78 10.80
N SER A 6 -5.02 -0.40 10.48
CA SER A 6 -5.69 -0.83 9.27
C SER A 6 -6.47 0.29 8.64
N GLY A 7 -6.68 0.19 7.34
CA GLY A 7 -7.48 1.14 6.58
C GLY A 7 -7.73 0.61 5.19
N ALA A 8 -8.73 1.17 4.51
CA ALA A 8 -9.07 0.78 3.16
C ALA A 8 -9.23 2.01 2.28
N PHE A 9 -8.93 1.85 0.99
CA PHE A 9 -9.23 2.88 0.01
C PHE A 9 -9.73 2.26 -1.30
N LYS A 10 -10.44 3.05 -2.08
CA LYS A 10 -10.98 2.65 -3.36
C LYS A 10 -10.51 3.60 -4.47
N ILE A 11 -10.07 3.02 -5.58
CA ILE A 11 -9.78 3.75 -6.82
C ILE A 11 -10.89 3.41 -7.82
N THR A 12 -11.55 4.42 -8.34
CA THR A 12 -12.54 4.27 -9.41
C THR A 12 -11.91 4.72 -10.72
N ILE A 13 -11.92 3.84 -11.70
CA ILE A 13 -11.35 4.10 -13.02
C ILE A 13 -12.51 4.11 -14.03
N PRO A 14 -12.93 5.29 -14.51
CA PRO A 14 -14.09 5.38 -15.40
C PRO A 14 -13.84 4.80 -16.80
N PHE A 15 -12.56 4.72 -17.19
CA PHE A 15 -12.16 4.33 -18.54
C PHE A 15 -10.76 3.74 -18.51
N ILE A 16 -10.56 2.62 -19.20
CA ILE A 16 -9.25 1.96 -19.30
C ILE A 16 -8.87 1.81 -20.77
N ALA A 17 -7.68 2.28 -21.13
CA ALA A 17 -7.02 2.00 -22.38
C ALA A 17 -5.55 1.63 -22.12
N ASP A 18 -4.94 0.86 -23.01
CA ASP A 18 -3.53 0.52 -22.86
C ASP A 18 -2.67 1.79 -22.89
N GLY A 19 -1.73 1.87 -21.96
CA GLY A 19 -0.81 3.00 -21.83
C GLY A 19 -0.57 3.39 -20.37
N ASP A 20 0.24 4.43 -20.20
CA ASP A 20 0.63 4.98 -18.91
C ASP A 20 -0.09 6.31 -18.69
N VAL A 21 -0.60 6.51 -17.49
CA VAL A 21 -1.24 7.76 -17.08
C VAL A 21 -0.65 8.18 -15.74
N ASP A 22 -0.22 9.43 -15.66
CA ASP A 22 0.13 10.04 -14.38
C ASP A 22 -1.16 10.27 -13.60
N PHE A 23 -1.11 9.86 -12.34
CA PHE A 23 -2.27 9.84 -11.49
C PHE A 23 -1.90 10.49 -10.17
N ASP A 24 -2.72 11.42 -9.71
CA ASP A 24 -2.49 12.14 -8.46
C ASP A 24 -3.75 12.02 -7.61
N GLU A 25 -3.84 10.92 -6.87
CA GLU A 25 -4.97 10.65 -5.99
C GLU A 25 -4.50 10.21 -4.61
N ASP A 26 -5.06 10.87 -3.59
CA ASP A 26 -4.80 10.58 -2.20
C ASP A 26 -5.78 9.53 -1.71
N ALA A 27 -5.27 8.48 -1.10
CA ALA A 27 -6.09 7.55 -0.34
C ALA A 27 -6.44 8.15 1.04
N PRO A 28 -7.56 7.73 1.66
CA PRO A 28 -7.84 8.12 3.04
C PRO A 28 -6.69 7.74 3.97
N PRO A 29 -6.31 8.61 4.92
CA PRO A 29 -5.20 8.33 5.83
C PRO A 29 -5.53 7.18 6.78
N ILE A 30 -4.52 6.40 7.12
CA ILE A 30 -4.59 5.37 8.16
C ILE A 30 -4.06 5.98 9.44
N TYR A 31 -4.93 6.13 10.44
CA TYR A 31 -4.54 6.67 11.75
C TYR A 31 -4.03 5.56 12.65
N ILE A 32 -2.91 5.80 13.29
CA ILE A 32 -2.33 4.88 14.26
C ILE A 32 -2.89 5.25 15.63
N ALA A 33 -3.74 4.38 16.14
CA ALA A 33 -4.44 4.57 17.41
C ALA A 33 -3.97 3.56 18.46
N SER A 34 -4.40 3.79 19.69
CA SER A 34 -4.21 2.85 20.81
C SER A 34 -2.77 2.56 21.21
N LEU A 35 -1.86 3.50 20.95
CA LEU A 35 -0.49 3.44 21.45
C LEU A 35 -0.35 4.08 22.82
N PRO A 36 0.50 3.53 23.71
CA PRO A 36 0.86 4.22 24.94
C PRO A 36 1.46 5.60 24.66
N ASP A 37 1.14 6.59 25.50
CA ASP A 37 1.53 7.99 25.28
C ASP A 37 3.04 8.20 25.15
N ILE A 38 3.84 7.36 25.81
CA ILE A 38 5.29 7.42 25.70
C ILE A 38 5.80 7.26 24.26
N PHE A 39 5.10 6.47 23.44
CA PHE A 39 5.47 6.25 22.04
C PHE A 39 4.99 7.37 21.12
N LYS A 40 4.17 8.30 21.61
CA LYS A 40 3.68 9.44 20.81
C LYS A 40 4.61 10.64 20.85
N LYS A 41 5.67 10.59 21.64
CA LYS A 41 6.67 11.67 21.74
C LYS A 41 7.62 11.60 20.54
N GLU A 42 7.97 12.75 19.98
CA GLU A 42 8.80 12.86 18.77
C GLU A 42 10.21 12.30 18.96
N GLU A 43 10.76 12.39 20.17
CA GLU A 43 12.10 11.89 20.49
C GLU A 43 12.18 10.36 20.66
N VAL A 44 11.05 9.67 20.68
CA VAL A 44 11.03 8.21 20.83
C VAL A 44 11.13 7.55 19.47
N THR A 45 12.17 6.76 19.27
CA THR A 45 12.37 5.94 18.07
C THR A 45 12.21 4.46 18.41
N LEU A 46 11.70 3.70 17.43
CA LEU A 46 11.58 2.26 17.55
C LEU A 46 12.47 1.56 16.52
N ASP A 47 13.16 0.53 17.00
CA ASP A 47 13.83 -0.43 16.12
C ASP A 47 12.95 -1.69 16.09
N LEU A 48 12.16 -1.83 15.06
CA LEU A 48 11.23 -2.93 14.91
C LEU A 48 11.91 -4.12 14.24
N ASP A 49 11.74 -5.28 14.83
CA ASP A 49 12.37 -6.51 14.35
C ASP A 49 11.87 -6.89 12.95
N ASN A 50 10.58 -6.87 12.73
CA ASN A 50 10.00 -7.20 11.42
C ASN A 50 8.68 -6.45 11.18
N PRO A 51 8.73 -5.16 10.81
CA PRO A 51 7.51 -4.47 10.41
C PRO A 51 6.95 -5.06 9.11
N VAL A 52 5.65 -5.27 9.07
CA VAL A 52 4.96 -5.89 7.93
C VAL A 52 3.80 -5.00 7.50
N ILE A 53 3.71 -4.76 6.20
CA ILE A 53 2.54 -4.14 5.57
C ILE A 53 1.90 -5.20 4.67
N VAL A 54 0.60 -5.39 4.79
CA VAL A 54 -0.17 -6.30 3.95
C VAL A 54 -1.26 -5.50 3.25
N ALA A 55 -1.36 -5.66 1.94
CA ALA A 55 -2.40 -5.08 1.11
C ALA A 55 -3.20 -6.18 0.43
N ASN A 56 -4.48 -6.27 0.77
CA ASN A 56 -5.44 -7.15 0.12
C ASN A 56 -6.16 -6.36 -0.97
N VAL A 57 -6.13 -6.83 -2.20
CA VAL A 57 -6.66 -6.10 -3.35
C VAL A 57 -7.80 -6.87 -3.99
N TYR A 58 -8.95 -6.21 -4.08
CA TYR A 58 -10.09 -6.64 -4.89
C TYR A 58 -10.20 -5.74 -6.11
N SER A 59 -10.34 -6.34 -7.29
CA SER A 59 -10.42 -5.60 -8.54
C SER A 59 -11.58 -6.08 -9.40
N THR A 60 -12.36 -5.15 -9.93
CA THR A 60 -13.38 -5.42 -10.95
C THR A 60 -12.87 -5.17 -12.36
N VAL A 61 -11.58 -4.82 -12.52
CA VAL A 61 -10.96 -4.64 -13.83
C VAL A 61 -11.13 -5.93 -14.63
N PRO A 62 -11.78 -5.89 -15.80
CA PRO A 62 -11.95 -7.08 -16.61
C PRO A 62 -10.58 -7.49 -17.20
N ARG A 63 -10.38 -8.47 -17.87
CA ARG A 63 -9.14 -8.91 -18.53
C ARG A 63 -8.04 -7.83 -18.62
N GLY A 64 -6.81 -8.25 -18.88
CA GLY A 64 -5.64 -7.36 -18.93
C GLY A 64 -4.94 -7.22 -17.59
N GLN A 65 -3.98 -6.32 -17.52
CA GLN A 65 -3.26 -6.07 -16.28
C GLN A 65 -3.07 -4.57 -16.06
N MET A 66 -3.06 -4.19 -14.81
CA MET A 66 -2.78 -2.82 -14.38
C MET A 66 -1.62 -2.82 -13.38
N ALA A 67 -0.74 -1.84 -13.50
CA ALA A 67 0.32 -1.61 -12.54
C ALA A 67 0.15 -0.23 -11.92
N LEU A 68 0.27 -0.18 -10.59
CA LEU A 68 0.17 1.05 -9.81
C LEU A 68 1.53 1.37 -9.21
N ASP A 69 1.98 2.61 -9.40
CA ASP A 69 3.09 3.16 -8.63
C ASP A 69 2.49 4.01 -7.51
N PHE A 70 2.98 3.86 -6.30
CA PHE A 70 2.49 4.66 -5.20
C PHE A 70 3.57 5.01 -4.19
N LYS A 71 3.28 6.02 -3.39
CA LYS A 71 4.12 6.53 -2.31
C LYS A 71 3.35 6.39 -1.00
N ILE A 72 4.01 5.88 0.03
CA ILE A 72 3.50 5.85 1.40
C ILE A 72 4.30 6.83 2.22
N SER A 73 3.64 7.77 2.88
CA SER A 73 4.28 8.75 3.75
C SER A 73 3.76 8.65 5.18
N SER A 74 4.64 8.86 6.14
CA SER A 74 4.29 8.97 7.55
C SER A 74 4.28 10.43 7.99
N TYR A 75 3.30 10.78 8.83
CA TYR A 75 3.11 12.14 9.33
C TYR A 75 2.97 12.18 10.84
N LYS A 76 3.48 13.23 11.43
CA LYS A 76 3.26 13.57 12.85
C LYS A 76 3.09 15.09 12.97
N ASN A 77 1.99 15.50 13.62
CA ASN A 77 1.61 16.91 13.75
C ASN A 77 1.58 17.63 12.37
N ASP A 78 0.99 16.96 11.38
CA ASP A 78 0.87 17.41 9.98
C ASP A 78 2.21 17.62 9.25
N LYS A 79 3.31 17.12 9.81
CA LYS A 79 4.62 17.15 9.18
C LYS A 79 5.00 15.77 8.67
N GLU A 80 5.45 15.70 7.42
CA GLU A 80 5.98 14.47 6.84
C GLU A 80 7.30 14.09 7.52
N LEU A 81 7.35 12.86 8.03
CA LEU A 81 8.55 12.30 8.68
C LEU A 81 9.40 11.50 7.71
N SER A 82 8.75 10.64 6.93
CA SER A 82 9.43 9.72 6.03
C SER A 82 8.49 9.29 4.92
N SER A 83 9.05 8.79 3.82
CA SER A 83 8.27 8.23 2.71
C SER A 83 8.99 7.04 2.08
N CYS A 84 8.18 6.14 1.51
CA CYS A 84 8.64 4.99 0.74
C CYS A 84 7.89 4.93 -0.58
N HIS A 85 8.57 4.56 -1.65
CA HIS A 85 7.99 4.41 -2.99
C HIS A 85 7.89 2.95 -3.37
N VAL A 86 6.71 2.55 -3.82
CA VAL A 86 6.44 1.20 -4.31
C VAL A 86 6.22 1.28 -5.81
N PRO A 87 7.18 0.82 -6.63
CA PRO A 87 7.02 0.76 -8.06
C PRO A 87 6.29 -0.51 -8.47
N GLY A 88 5.23 -0.37 -9.27
CA GLY A 88 4.67 -1.50 -10.01
C GLY A 88 3.92 -2.55 -9.20
N LEU A 89 2.95 -2.17 -8.34
CA LEU A 89 1.97 -3.13 -7.83
C LEU A 89 1.11 -3.59 -9.02
N THR A 90 1.28 -4.85 -9.43
CA THR A 90 0.62 -5.38 -10.63
C THR A 90 -0.63 -6.16 -10.26
N ILE A 91 -1.78 -5.76 -10.83
CA ILE A 91 -3.10 -6.35 -10.62
C ILE A 91 -3.53 -7.08 -11.87
N ARG A 92 -3.77 -8.39 -11.77
CA ARG A 92 -4.22 -9.26 -12.86
C ARG A 92 -5.49 -10.01 -12.52
N ASP A 93 -5.70 -10.30 -11.25
CA ASP A 93 -6.76 -11.14 -10.74
C ASP A 93 -7.79 -10.33 -9.95
N GLN A 94 -8.97 -10.90 -9.78
CA GLN A 94 -10.03 -10.30 -8.98
C GLN A 94 -9.60 -10.13 -7.51
N TYR A 95 -8.89 -11.11 -6.98
CA TYR A 95 -8.35 -11.08 -5.63
C TYR A 95 -6.84 -11.28 -5.67
N SER A 96 -6.10 -10.44 -4.98
CA SER A 96 -4.66 -10.57 -4.84
C SER A 96 -4.20 -10.02 -3.49
N CYS A 97 -3.07 -10.53 -3.03
CA CYS A 97 -2.46 -10.10 -1.78
C CYS A 97 -1.01 -9.69 -2.04
N PHE A 98 -0.62 -8.55 -1.52
CA PHE A 98 0.74 -8.05 -1.60
C PHE A 98 1.25 -7.76 -0.20
N TYR A 99 2.53 -7.96 0.01
CA TYR A 99 3.14 -7.65 1.30
C TYR A 99 4.51 -7.04 1.15
N ALA A 100 4.87 -6.27 2.14
CA ALA A 100 6.21 -5.76 2.33
C ALA A 100 6.63 -6.04 3.77
N ALA A 101 7.81 -6.61 3.93
CA ALA A 101 8.36 -6.95 5.23
C ALA A 101 9.85 -6.63 5.25
N ALA A 102 10.40 -6.35 6.42
CA ALA A 102 11.83 -6.18 6.58
C ALA A 102 12.58 -7.47 6.27
N ARG A 103 11.95 -8.61 6.50
CA ARG A 103 12.44 -9.95 6.14
C ARG A 103 11.40 -10.64 5.26
N GLU A 104 11.73 -10.87 4.00
CA GLU A 104 10.83 -11.48 3.02
C GLU A 104 10.33 -12.86 3.44
N GLU A 105 11.21 -13.66 4.06
CA GLU A 105 10.92 -15.03 4.47
C GLU A 105 9.98 -15.14 5.67
N PHE A 106 9.68 -14.04 6.34
CA PHE A 106 8.87 -14.06 7.54
C PHE A 106 7.58 -13.26 7.35
N LEU A 107 6.48 -13.98 7.12
CA LEU A 107 5.15 -13.40 7.01
C LEU A 107 4.21 -14.17 7.95
N PRO A 108 3.70 -13.51 9.02
CA PRO A 108 2.81 -14.20 9.96
C PRO A 108 1.51 -14.66 9.27
N ALA A 109 1.24 -15.96 9.27
CA ALA A 109 0.05 -16.53 8.63
C ALA A 109 -1.27 -15.96 9.17
N LYS A 110 -1.30 -15.57 10.44
CA LYS A 110 -2.49 -15.02 11.10
C LYS A 110 -2.99 -13.69 10.54
N ILE A 111 -2.14 -12.93 9.82
CA ILE A 111 -2.51 -11.66 9.22
C ILE A 111 -2.98 -11.80 7.77
N LEU A 112 -2.87 -13.02 7.22
CA LEU A 112 -3.27 -13.29 5.85
C LEU A 112 -4.74 -13.68 5.76
N ASN A 113 -5.40 -13.20 4.72
CA ASN A 113 -6.76 -13.60 4.39
C ASN A 113 -6.69 -14.59 3.20
N PRO A 114 -7.09 -15.87 3.40
CA PRO A 114 -7.01 -16.89 2.35
C PRO A 114 -7.80 -16.55 1.08
N GLN A 115 -8.83 -15.73 1.19
CA GLN A 115 -9.63 -15.28 0.04
C GLN A 115 -8.79 -14.58 -1.02
N TYR A 116 -7.71 -13.90 -0.61
CA TYR A 116 -6.85 -13.12 -1.51
C TYR A 116 -5.68 -13.93 -2.08
N GLY A 117 -5.62 -15.23 -1.79
CA GLY A 117 -4.64 -16.14 -2.38
C GLY A 117 -3.23 -16.01 -1.81
N THR A 118 -2.25 -16.46 -2.58
CA THR A 118 -0.85 -16.45 -2.19
C THR A 118 -0.30 -15.02 -2.19
N PRO A 119 0.34 -14.59 -1.09
CA PRO A 119 0.92 -13.24 -1.03
C PRO A 119 2.11 -13.06 -1.97
N ASN A 120 2.17 -11.87 -2.59
CA ASN A 120 3.25 -11.46 -3.46
C ASN A 120 4.07 -10.36 -2.77
N TYR A 121 5.39 -10.46 -2.82
CA TYR A 121 6.27 -9.47 -2.24
C TYR A 121 6.30 -8.17 -3.06
N LEU A 122 6.25 -7.04 -2.38
CA LEU A 122 6.42 -5.71 -2.97
C LEU A 122 7.80 -5.15 -2.59
N PRO A 123 8.77 -5.14 -3.49
CA PRO A 123 10.05 -4.50 -3.22
C PRO A 123 9.90 -2.97 -3.21
N LEU A 124 10.66 -2.31 -2.35
CA LEU A 124 10.82 -0.86 -2.36
C LEU A 124 11.87 -0.44 -3.39
N GLU A 125 11.88 0.84 -3.72
CA GLU A 125 12.99 1.45 -4.43
C GLU A 125 14.30 1.28 -3.65
N THR A 126 15.41 1.21 -4.38
CA THR A 126 16.73 0.98 -3.79
C THR A 126 17.06 2.02 -2.71
N GLY A 127 17.46 1.54 -1.54
CA GLY A 127 17.85 2.37 -0.41
C GLY A 127 16.71 2.75 0.53
N GLU A 128 15.47 2.48 0.17
CA GLU A 128 14.32 2.73 1.04
C GLU A 128 13.98 1.50 1.89
N LYS A 129 13.44 1.75 3.08
CA LYS A 129 13.02 0.70 4.04
C LYS A 129 11.67 1.02 4.64
N TYR A 130 10.78 0.03 4.70
CA TYR A 130 9.46 0.19 5.35
C TYR A 130 9.57 0.54 6.83
N SER A 131 10.61 0.04 7.51
CA SER A 131 10.85 0.37 8.92
C SER A 131 11.04 1.86 9.18
N ASP A 132 11.53 2.61 8.18
CA ASP A 132 11.74 4.05 8.32
C ASP A 132 10.41 4.82 8.43
N LEU A 133 9.31 4.29 7.92
CA LEU A 133 7.99 4.91 8.04
C LEU A 133 7.50 4.97 9.50
N ILE A 134 7.91 4.04 10.32
CA ILE A 134 7.40 3.86 11.69
C ILE A 134 8.49 3.93 12.75
N LYS A 135 9.70 4.29 12.37
CA LYS A 135 10.83 4.44 13.28
C LYS A 135 10.58 5.51 14.35
N VAL A 136 10.07 6.66 13.94
CA VAL A 136 9.37 7.60 14.84
C VAL A 136 7.90 7.31 14.63
N ILE A 137 7.18 6.95 15.69
CA ILE A 137 5.79 6.51 15.55
C ILE A 137 4.94 7.66 15.01
N PRO A 138 4.35 7.52 13.81
CA PRO A 138 3.55 8.58 13.22
C PRO A 138 2.14 8.62 13.80
N ASP A 139 1.44 9.74 13.58
CA ASP A 139 0.00 9.85 13.85
C ASP A 139 -0.81 9.16 12.75
N LYS A 140 -0.32 9.23 11.52
CA LYS A 140 -0.99 8.66 10.35
C LYS A 140 -0.02 8.24 9.26
N LEU A 141 -0.46 7.30 8.45
CA LEU A 141 0.15 6.92 7.16
C LEU A 141 -0.78 7.39 6.03
N GLN A 142 -0.19 7.98 5.00
CA GLN A 142 -0.92 8.44 3.82
C GLN A 142 -0.37 7.77 2.57
N THR A 143 -1.25 7.25 1.73
CA THR A 143 -0.88 6.63 0.46
C THR A 143 -1.28 7.55 -0.69
N TYR A 144 -0.36 7.76 -1.62
CA TYR A 144 -0.57 8.54 -2.85
C TYR A 144 -0.32 7.63 -4.05
N VAL A 145 -1.31 7.51 -4.93
CA VAL A 145 -1.12 6.82 -6.21
C VAL A 145 -0.57 7.83 -7.21
N THR A 146 0.59 7.55 -7.77
CA THR A 146 1.33 8.48 -8.63
C THR A 146 1.26 8.13 -10.11
N ARG A 147 1.09 6.84 -10.45
CA ARG A 147 1.06 6.38 -11.83
C ARG A 147 0.20 5.15 -11.98
N LEU A 148 -0.48 5.07 -13.11
CA LEU A 148 -1.28 3.93 -13.53
C LEU A 148 -0.83 3.49 -14.91
N SER A 149 -0.43 2.23 -15.04
CA SER A 149 -0.05 1.62 -16.31
C SER A 149 -1.03 0.50 -16.65
N SER A 150 -1.55 0.49 -17.88
CA SER A 150 -2.52 -0.51 -18.34
C SER A 150 -1.97 -1.22 -19.55
N SER A 151 -2.13 -2.54 -19.61
CA SER A 151 -1.67 -3.35 -20.73
C SER A 151 -2.53 -4.59 -20.94
N GLY A 152 -2.55 -5.11 -22.18
CA GLY A 152 -3.25 -6.34 -22.51
C GLY A 152 -4.76 -6.20 -22.67
N PHE A 153 -5.32 -4.98 -22.68
CA PHE A 153 -6.74 -4.75 -22.88
C PHE A 153 -7.13 -4.82 -24.37
N GLY A 154 -6.24 -4.37 -25.25
CA GLY A 154 -6.49 -4.28 -26.69
C GLY A 154 -7.52 -3.21 -27.03
N MET A 155 -8.80 -3.50 -26.80
CA MET A 155 -9.87 -2.51 -26.93
C MET A 155 -10.10 -1.77 -25.63
N PRO A 156 -10.45 -0.47 -25.65
CA PRO A 156 -10.76 0.28 -24.46
C PRO A 156 -11.92 -0.32 -23.65
N VAL A 157 -11.81 -0.27 -22.34
CA VAL A 157 -12.87 -0.65 -21.40
C VAL A 157 -13.65 0.61 -21.04
N MET A 158 -14.89 0.70 -21.52
CA MET A 158 -15.72 1.91 -21.39
C MET A 158 -16.56 1.92 -20.11
N GLN A 159 -16.65 0.80 -19.41
CA GLN A 159 -17.39 0.70 -18.14
C GLN A 159 -16.47 1.04 -16.98
N PRO A 160 -16.99 1.70 -15.93
CA PRO A 160 -16.21 1.96 -14.73
C PRO A 160 -15.70 0.68 -14.07
N SER A 161 -14.46 0.72 -13.65
CA SER A 161 -13.82 -0.36 -12.86
C SER A 161 -13.38 0.16 -11.50
N GLU A 162 -13.32 -0.73 -10.52
CA GLU A 162 -12.93 -0.41 -9.16
C GLU A 162 -11.77 -1.27 -8.70
N ILE A 163 -10.85 -0.65 -7.96
CA ILE A 163 -9.79 -1.33 -7.23
C ILE A 163 -9.93 -0.94 -5.77
N ILE A 164 -10.13 -1.92 -4.90
CA ILE A 164 -10.25 -1.73 -3.46
C ILE A 164 -9.04 -2.34 -2.81
N VAL A 165 -8.33 -1.54 -2.03
CA VAL A 165 -7.15 -1.96 -1.26
C VAL A 165 -7.48 -1.85 0.22
N ASP A 166 -7.30 -2.98 0.92
CA ASP A 166 -7.57 -3.11 2.35
C ASP A 166 -6.33 -3.57 3.13
#